data_c61fc57fb973f28b9b9b5dbe21b1ad59
#
_entry.id   c61fc57fb973f28b9b9b5dbe21b1ad59
#
_cell.length_a   1.000
_cell.length_b   1.000
_cell.length_c   1.000
_cell.angle_alpha   90.00
_cell.angle_beta   90.00
_cell.angle_gamma   90.00
#
_symmetry.space_group_name_H-M   'P 1'
#
loop_
_entity.id
_entity.type
_entity.pdbx_description
1 polymer ?
#
loop_
_entity_poly.entity_id
_entity_poly.type
_entity_poly.pdbx_seq_one_letter_code
_entity_poly.pdbx_strand_id
1 'polypeptide(L)'
;MSCSGLLCGLSTFLNHGLALASLPWATRPTATLNQMHRRGPLKYPPAKVGPSAGRQQLKGAVLSTFICKPEKPNSANRKCSHVRLSTGREAVCFIPGEVHSLQEHHVMLVQGSCRQDLPGVKFTDVRSKYDCGHVQKK
;
A
#
# COMPACT_ATOMS: atom_id res chain seq x y z
N MET A 1 41.19 29.71 48.80
CA MET A 1 40.55 28.56 49.45
C MET A 1 40.04 27.66 48.32
N SER A 2 40.85 26.75 48.08
CA SER A 2 40.71 25.32 47.90
C SER A 2 40.15 24.91 46.54
N CYS A 3 41.10 24.68 45.62
CA CYS A 3 40.98 23.86 44.45
C CYS A 3 40.96 22.39 44.84
N SER A 4 39.92 21.63 44.55
CA SER A 4 40.01 20.19 44.41
C SER A 4 38.76 19.68 43.66
N GLY A 5 38.95 19.26 42.44
CA GLY A 5 37.84 18.72 41.64
C GLY A 5 38.16 18.44 40.19
N LEU A 6 39.39 18.14 39.82
CA LEU A 6 39.80 17.91 38.43
C LEU A 6 40.59 16.61 38.24
N LEU A 7 40.13 15.50 38.81
CA LEU A 7 40.77 14.19 38.55
C LEU A 7 39.82 12.99 38.66
N CYS A 8 38.59 13.11 38.16
CA CYS A 8 37.67 11.97 38.13
C CYS A 8 37.00 11.76 36.77
N GLY A 9 37.67 12.15 35.69
CA GLY A 9 37.08 12.04 34.36
C GLY A 9 37.82 11.17 33.35
N LEU A 10 38.86 10.45 33.73
CA LEU A 10 39.72 9.74 32.79
C LEU A 10 39.73 8.22 32.89
N SER A 11 38.96 7.64 33.81
CA SER A 11 38.94 6.17 33.97
C SER A 11 37.72 5.47 33.39
N THR A 12 36.79 6.18 32.81
CA THR A 12 35.55 5.57 32.24
C THR A 12 35.60 5.31 30.74
N PHE A 13 36.65 5.70 30.05
CA PHE A 13 36.73 5.50 28.56
C PHE A 13 37.43 4.20 28.13
N LEU A 14 37.97 3.42 29.05
CA LEU A 14 38.71 2.20 28.70
C LEU A 14 37.91 0.90 28.82
N ASN A 15 36.64 0.96 29.21
CA ASN A 15 35.85 -0.26 29.39
C ASN A 15 34.73 -0.44 28.37
N HIS A 16 34.73 0.36 27.29
CA HIS A 16 33.73 0.23 26.19
C HIS A 16 34.24 -0.56 24.98
N GLY A 17 35.45 -1.12 25.08
CA GLY A 17 36.10 -1.77 23.93
C GLY A 17 35.93 -3.28 23.78
N LEU A 18 35.27 -3.98 24.70
CA LEU A 18 35.21 -5.44 24.66
C LEU A 18 33.81 -6.06 24.83
N ALA A 19 32.76 -5.32 24.68
CA ALA A 19 31.39 -5.85 24.63
C ALA A 19 30.90 -6.14 23.21
N LEU A 20 31.78 -6.59 22.32
CA LEU A 20 31.43 -7.04 20.97
C LEU A 20 31.13 -8.54 20.91
N ALA A 21 30.93 -9.21 22.01
CA ALA A 21 30.84 -10.67 22.03
C ALA A 21 29.42 -11.23 22.17
N SER A 22 28.36 -10.43 22.14
CA SER A 22 27.01 -10.99 22.16
C SER A 22 26.10 -10.32 21.12
N LEU A 23 26.34 -10.63 19.87
CA LEU A 23 25.36 -10.34 18.85
C LEU A 23 24.13 -11.22 19.11
N PRO A 24 22.94 -10.65 19.34
CA PRO A 24 21.75 -11.42 19.73
C PRO A 24 21.21 -12.34 18.61
N TRP A 25 21.85 -12.34 17.46
CA TRP A 25 21.49 -13.23 16.36
C TRP A 25 22.20 -14.60 16.39
N ALA A 26 23.24 -14.74 17.22
CA ALA A 26 24.00 -15.99 17.32
C ALA A 26 23.27 -17.10 18.10
N THR A 27 22.30 -16.74 18.94
CA THR A 27 21.48 -17.70 19.68
C THR A 27 20.09 -17.77 19.04
N ARG A 28 19.93 -18.63 18.04
CA ARG A 28 18.59 -18.98 17.57
C ARG A 28 17.91 -19.80 18.70
N PRO A 29 16.83 -19.32 19.30
CA PRO A 29 16.07 -20.13 20.23
C PRO A 29 15.47 -21.30 19.46
N THR A 30 16.10 -22.45 19.54
CA THR A 30 15.54 -23.68 18.99
C THR A 30 14.42 -24.13 19.91
N ALA A 31 13.19 -24.05 19.41
CA ALA A 31 12.04 -24.57 20.12
C ALA A 31 12.11 -26.13 20.17
N THR A 32 11.88 -26.71 21.35
CA THR A 32 11.78 -28.15 21.48
C THR A 32 10.52 -28.68 20.81
N LEU A 33 10.52 -29.95 20.40
CA LEU A 33 9.36 -30.58 19.76
C LEU A 33 8.08 -30.44 20.62
N ASN A 34 8.20 -30.58 21.94
CA ASN A 34 7.09 -30.37 22.87
C ASN A 34 6.54 -28.94 22.85
N GLN A 35 7.42 -27.93 22.76
CA GLN A 35 6.99 -26.54 22.62
C GLN A 35 6.24 -26.31 21.31
N MET A 36 6.71 -26.90 20.21
CA MET A 36 6.04 -26.80 18.91
C MET A 36 4.68 -27.49 18.95
N HIS A 37 4.60 -28.66 19.56
CA HIS A 37 3.34 -29.40 19.71
C HIS A 37 2.31 -28.61 20.55
N ARG A 38 2.72 -28.02 21.67
CA ARG A 38 1.84 -27.21 22.53
C ARG A 38 1.36 -25.91 21.86
N ARG A 39 2.22 -25.27 21.06
CA ARG A 39 1.86 -24.03 20.32
C ARG A 39 0.93 -24.30 19.14
N GLY A 40 0.87 -25.53 18.66
CA GLY A 40 0.13 -25.91 17.47
C GLY A 40 0.77 -25.43 16.17
N PRO A 41 0.09 -25.59 15.04
CA PRO A 41 0.61 -25.18 13.74
C PRO A 41 0.87 -23.67 13.67
N LEU A 42 1.87 -23.29 12.88
CA LEU A 42 2.23 -21.88 12.66
C LEU A 42 1.02 -21.12 12.10
N LYS A 43 0.61 -20.09 12.81
CA LYS A 43 -0.44 -19.18 12.32
C LYS A 43 0.20 -18.19 11.33
N TYR A 44 -0.07 -18.37 10.06
CA TYR A 44 0.36 -17.41 9.05
C TYR A 44 -0.46 -16.14 9.17
N PRO A 45 0.16 -14.96 8.99
CA PRO A 45 -0.59 -13.72 8.94
C PRO A 45 -1.61 -13.79 7.80
N PRO A 46 -2.80 -13.21 7.96
CA PRO A 46 -3.80 -13.20 6.90
C PRO A 46 -3.23 -12.49 5.66
N ALA A 47 -3.60 -13.00 4.49
CA ALA A 47 -3.17 -12.41 3.22
C ALA A 47 -3.53 -10.92 3.18
N LYS A 48 -2.61 -10.10 2.65
CA LYS A 48 -2.86 -8.65 2.49
C LYS A 48 -4.03 -8.45 1.55
N VAL A 49 -5.12 -7.96 2.09
CA VAL A 49 -6.34 -7.67 1.31
C VAL A 49 -6.13 -6.37 0.53
N GLY A 50 -6.39 -6.41 -0.78
CA GLY A 50 -6.30 -5.24 -1.65
C GLY A 50 -7.28 -4.11 -1.27
N PRO A 51 -7.27 -2.97 -1.99
CA PRO A 51 -8.11 -1.83 -1.66
C PRO A 51 -9.61 -2.14 -1.64
N SER A 52 -10.07 -3.09 -2.46
CA SER A 52 -11.47 -3.51 -2.53
C SER A 52 -11.93 -4.41 -1.36
N ALA A 53 -11.02 -4.85 -0.51
CA ALA A 53 -11.31 -5.76 0.61
C ALA A 53 -12.11 -7.03 0.19
N GLY A 54 -11.81 -7.58 -1.00
CA GLY A 54 -12.48 -8.74 -1.58
C GLY A 54 -13.87 -8.48 -2.18
N ARG A 55 -14.36 -7.25 -2.15
CA ARG A 55 -15.63 -6.88 -2.78
C ARG A 55 -15.43 -6.61 -4.27
N GLN A 56 -16.37 -7.06 -5.10
CA GLN A 56 -16.30 -6.84 -6.55
C GLN A 56 -16.55 -5.40 -6.94
N GLN A 57 -17.48 -4.74 -6.28
CA GLN A 57 -17.85 -3.35 -6.55
C GLN A 57 -17.85 -2.53 -5.27
N LEU A 58 -17.35 -1.31 -5.37
CA LEU A 58 -17.30 -0.33 -4.29
C LEU A 58 -17.65 1.06 -4.79
N LYS A 59 -18.29 1.82 -3.92
CA LYS A 59 -18.52 3.24 -4.11
C LYS A 59 -17.24 4.02 -3.79
N GLY A 60 -16.95 5.05 -4.57
CA GLY A 60 -15.81 5.91 -4.33
C GLY A 60 -16.07 7.34 -4.76
N ALA A 61 -15.33 8.27 -4.18
CA ALA A 61 -15.32 9.68 -4.55
C ALA A 61 -14.07 9.98 -5.39
N VAL A 62 -14.23 10.69 -6.49
CA VAL A 62 -13.14 11.11 -7.37
C VAL A 62 -12.32 12.20 -6.68
N LEU A 63 -11.02 12.01 -6.60
CA LEU A 63 -10.07 13.01 -6.09
C LEU A 63 -9.51 13.85 -7.24
N SER A 64 -9.09 13.18 -8.33
CA SER A 64 -8.56 13.84 -9.52
C SER A 64 -8.72 12.94 -10.74
N THR A 65 -8.71 13.54 -11.92
CA THR A 65 -8.71 12.83 -13.20
C THR A 65 -7.42 13.14 -13.93
N PHE A 66 -6.81 12.14 -14.55
CA PHE A 66 -5.54 12.28 -15.25
C PHE A 66 -5.42 11.29 -16.42
N ILE A 67 -4.40 11.47 -17.23
CA ILE A 67 -4.13 10.64 -18.39
C ILE A 67 -2.92 9.77 -18.11
N CYS A 68 -3.08 8.47 -18.27
CA CYS A 68 -1.99 7.50 -18.19
C CYS A 68 -1.53 7.09 -19.59
N LYS A 69 -0.22 6.92 -19.73
CA LYS A 69 0.36 6.28 -20.91
C LYS A 69 0.45 4.77 -20.67
N PRO A 70 0.10 3.94 -21.65
CA PRO A 70 0.22 2.49 -21.54
C PRO A 70 1.68 2.05 -21.58
N GLU A 71 1.93 0.83 -21.16
CA GLU A 71 3.22 0.17 -21.28
C GLU A 71 3.54 -0.18 -22.74
N LYS A 72 4.84 -0.13 -23.08
CA LYS A 72 5.31 -0.55 -24.41
C LYS A 72 4.94 -2.04 -24.66
N PRO A 73 4.51 -2.43 -25.87
CA PRO A 73 4.58 -1.71 -27.17
C PRO A 73 3.41 -0.79 -27.49
N ASN A 74 2.42 -0.63 -26.61
CA ASN A 74 1.21 0.13 -26.87
C ASN A 74 1.47 1.65 -26.76
N SER A 75 0.78 2.41 -27.63
CA SER A 75 0.84 3.87 -27.62
C SER A 75 -0.59 4.42 -27.69
N ALA A 76 -1.03 5.00 -26.60
CA ALA A 76 -2.33 5.67 -26.53
C ALA A 76 -2.39 6.55 -25.26
N ASN A 77 -3.42 7.37 -25.16
CA ASN A 77 -3.76 8.10 -23.94
C ASN A 77 -4.95 7.43 -23.28
N ARG A 78 -4.76 6.92 -22.05
CA ARG A 78 -5.80 6.27 -21.27
C ARG A 78 -6.26 7.20 -20.16
N LYS A 79 -7.56 7.45 -20.06
CA LYS A 79 -8.15 8.28 -19.02
C LYS A 79 -8.28 7.46 -17.75
N CYS A 80 -7.74 7.98 -16.67
CA CYS A 80 -7.77 7.37 -15.34
C CYS A 80 -8.24 8.38 -14.31
N SER A 81 -8.77 7.87 -13.21
CA SER A 81 -9.17 8.66 -12.06
C SER A 81 -8.51 8.14 -10.79
N HIS A 82 -8.12 9.05 -9.92
CA HIS A 82 -7.70 8.74 -8.56
C HIS A 82 -8.94 8.81 -7.67
N VAL A 83 -9.27 7.73 -7.01
CA VAL A 83 -10.55 7.57 -6.30
C VAL A 83 -10.30 7.14 -4.87
N ARG A 84 -11.00 7.77 -3.94
CA ARG A 84 -11.07 7.35 -2.54
C ARG A 84 -12.28 6.43 -2.36
N LEU A 85 -12.02 5.16 -2.09
CA LEU A 85 -13.04 4.15 -1.91
C LEU A 85 -13.76 4.28 -0.56
N SER A 86 -14.96 3.72 -0.46
CA SER A 86 -15.73 3.65 0.79
C SER A 86 -15.02 2.90 1.93
N THR A 87 -13.98 2.12 1.62
CA THR A 87 -13.09 1.50 2.60
C THR A 87 -12.07 2.45 3.22
N GLY A 88 -12.02 3.73 2.78
CA GLY A 88 -11.04 4.72 3.18
C GLY A 88 -9.68 4.63 2.43
N ARG A 89 -9.50 3.60 1.59
CA ARG A 89 -8.28 3.43 0.79
C ARG A 89 -8.40 4.14 -0.55
N GLU A 90 -7.28 4.54 -1.08
CA GLU A 90 -7.19 5.17 -2.40
C GLU A 90 -6.83 4.13 -3.47
N ALA A 91 -7.35 4.32 -4.65
CA ALA A 91 -7.11 3.45 -5.80
C ALA A 91 -7.14 4.24 -7.11
N VAL A 92 -6.40 3.74 -8.08
CA VAL A 92 -6.44 4.26 -9.45
C VAL A 92 -7.41 3.41 -10.27
N CYS A 93 -8.35 4.07 -10.94
CA CYS A 93 -9.38 3.44 -11.76
C CYS A 93 -9.25 3.88 -13.21
N PHE A 94 -9.49 2.95 -14.13
CA PHE A 94 -9.60 3.24 -15.56
C PHE A 94 -11.01 3.69 -15.89
N ILE A 95 -11.15 4.75 -16.68
CA ILE A 95 -12.43 5.26 -17.18
C ILE A 95 -12.65 4.72 -18.60
N PRO A 96 -13.62 3.82 -18.82
CA PRO A 96 -13.90 3.30 -20.16
C PRO A 96 -14.65 4.34 -21.00
N GLY A 97 -14.37 4.34 -22.32
CA GLY A 97 -15.00 5.23 -23.26
C GLY A 97 -14.19 6.48 -23.59
N GLU A 98 -14.60 7.21 -24.63
CA GLU A 98 -13.85 8.36 -25.14
C GLU A 98 -14.05 9.63 -24.31
N VAL A 99 -15.28 9.92 -23.92
CA VAL A 99 -15.66 11.14 -23.21
C VAL A 99 -16.21 10.80 -21.84
N HIS A 100 -15.83 11.60 -20.85
CA HIS A 100 -16.38 11.52 -19.50
C HIS A 100 -16.66 12.93 -18.96
N SER A 101 -17.65 13.02 -18.08
CA SER A 101 -18.04 14.23 -17.37
C SER A 101 -17.58 14.23 -15.89
N LEU A 102 -16.71 13.31 -15.51
CA LEU A 102 -16.24 13.18 -14.14
C LEU A 102 -15.36 14.35 -13.75
N GLN A 103 -15.73 14.97 -12.64
CA GLN A 103 -14.99 16.05 -11.97
C GLN A 103 -14.59 15.61 -10.56
N GLU A 104 -13.84 16.45 -9.89
CA GLU A 104 -13.48 16.24 -8.48
C GLU A 104 -14.73 16.16 -7.61
N HIS A 105 -14.68 15.33 -6.60
CA HIS A 105 -15.77 15.04 -5.64
C HIS A 105 -16.99 14.30 -6.20
N HIS A 106 -17.05 13.99 -7.51
CA HIS A 106 -18.10 13.15 -8.05
C HIS A 106 -18.05 11.75 -7.45
N VAL A 107 -19.20 11.14 -7.27
CA VAL A 107 -19.34 9.77 -6.79
C VAL A 107 -19.41 8.82 -7.97
N MET A 108 -18.66 7.72 -7.90
CA MET A 108 -18.63 6.70 -8.92
C MET A 108 -18.70 5.29 -8.34
N LEU A 109 -19.09 4.32 -9.13
CA LEU A 109 -19.02 2.91 -8.81
C LEU A 109 -17.78 2.31 -9.45
N VAL A 110 -16.93 1.71 -8.63
CA VAL A 110 -15.67 1.12 -9.05
C VAL A 110 -15.80 -0.41 -9.02
N GLN A 111 -15.37 -1.06 -10.09
CA GLN A 111 -15.33 -2.50 -10.21
C GLN A 111 -13.90 -3.00 -10.30
N GLY A 112 -13.60 -4.13 -9.65
CA GLY A 112 -12.32 -4.81 -9.78
C GLY A 112 -12.15 -5.37 -11.19
N SER A 113 -11.20 -4.84 -11.95
CA SER A 113 -10.85 -5.30 -13.30
C SER A 113 -9.43 -4.88 -13.61
N CYS A 114 -8.56 -5.85 -13.84
CA CYS A 114 -7.17 -5.58 -14.19
C CYS A 114 -7.05 -5.22 -15.67
N ARG A 115 -6.36 -4.11 -15.96
CA ARG A 115 -5.97 -3.73 -17.32
C ARG A 115 -4.49 -4.07 -17.52
N GLN A 116 -4.19 -4.93 -18.48
CA GLN A 116 -2.82 -5.34 -18.78
C GLN A 116 -1.98 -4.20 -19.34
N ASP A 117 -2.61 -3.27 -20.09
CA ASP A 117 -1.93 -2.13 -20.70
C ASP A 117 -1.45 -1.09 -19.69
N LEU A 118 -2.06 -1.04 -18.51
CA LEU A 118 -1.81 -0.01 -17.51
C LEU A 118 -1.23 -0.63 -16.23
N PRO A 119 0.07 -0.46 -15.97
CA PRO A 119 0.67 -0.96 -14.75
C PRO A 119 0.08 -0.26 -13.53
N GLY A 120 -0.29 -1.05 -12.51
CA GLY A 120 -0.85 -0.52 -11.25
C GLY A 120 -2.35 -0.24 -11.25
N VAL A 121 -3.03 -0.22 -12.41
CA VAL A 121 -4.48 0.02 -12.50
C VAL A 121 -5.23 -1.31 -12.43
N LYS A 122 -5.87 -1.55 -11.29
CA LYS A 122 -6.60 -2.80 -10.99
C LYS A 122 -8.11 -2.61 -10.89
N PHE A 123 -8.61 -1.44 -11.22
CA PHE A 123 -10.01 -1.08 -11.12
C PHE A 123 -10.49 -0.39 -12.37
N THR A 124 -11.77 -0.57 -12.67
CA THR A 124 -12.46 0.09 -13.80
C THR A 124 -13.71 0.78 -13.27
N ASP A 125 -14.01 1.95 -13.79
CA ASP A 125 -15.23 2.68 -13.49
C ASP A 125 -16.44 2.04 -14.22
N VAL A 126 -17.57 1.94 -13.53
CA VAL A 126 -18.84 1.47 -14.10
C VAL A 126 -19.62 2.68 -14.58
N ARG A 127 -19.75 2.78 -15.92
CA ARG A 127 -20.53 3.84 -16.56
C ARG A 127 -22.03 3.69 -16.24
N SER A 128 -22.77 4.78 -16.33
CA SER A 128 -24.22 4.83 -16.09
C SER A 128 -24.66 4.64 -14.64
N LYS A 129 -23.73 4.74 -13.71
CA LYS A 129 -24.04 4.69 -12.27
C LYS A 129 -23.53 5.93 -11.57
N TYR A 130 -24.34 6.46 -10.67
CA TYR A 130 -24.09 7.71 -9.95
C TYR A 130 -23.81 8.87 -10.91
N ASP A 131 -22.77 9.64 -10.67
CA ASP A 131 -22.42 10.84 -11.44
C ASP A 131 -21.67 10.51 -12.75
N CYS A 132 -21.40 9.22 -13.00
CA CYS A 132 -20.74 8.78 -14.21
C CYS A 132 -21.75 8.56 -15.34
N GLY A 133 -21.82 9.48 -16.29
CA GLY A 133 -22.72 9.43 -17.45
C GLY A 133 -22.47 8.23 -18.37
N HIS A 134 -23.41 7.97 -19.27
CA HIS A 134 -23.28 6.96 -20.31
C HIS A 134 -22.11 7.26 -21.25
N VAL A 135 -21.59 6.22 -21.90
CA VAL A 135 -20.62 6.37 -22.98
C VAL A 135 -21.33 6.97 -24.19
N GLN A 136 -20.88 8.13 -24.64
CA GLN A 136 -21.38 8.73 -25.88
C GLN A 136 -20.71 8.01 -27.04
N LYS A 137 -21.52 7.47 -27.93
CA LYS A 137 -21.08 6.95 -29.23
C LYS A 137 -21.00 8.14 -30.18
N LYS A 138 -19.86 8.30 -30.86
CA LYS A 138 -19.74 9.18 -32.03
C LYS A 138 -20.40 8.56 -33.24
#